data_8a338e75fffbcd42e00374399701dce9
#
_entry.id   8a338e75fffbcd42e00374399701dce9
#
_cell.length_a   1.000
_cell.length_b   1.000
_cell.length_c   1.000
_cell.angle_alpha   90.00
_cell.angle_beta   90.00
_cell.angle_gamma   90.00
#
_symmetry.space_group_name_H-M   'P 1'
#
loop_
_entity.id
_entity.type
_entity.pdbx_description
1 polymer ?
#
loop_
_entity_poly.entity_id
_entity_poly.type
_entity_poly.pdbx_seq_one_letter_code
_entity_poly.pdbx_strand_id
1 'polypeptide(L)'
;MKQLKGKKALAAILTAAMTMSLMACGSSGSAATEEKPAEETQETAAAETTDTAAEETTESSDSGMDALIEEAKAEGKLTVYGSCEEAYLSAACQKFEEMYGIQVDYQRLSTGEVYTKIEEEAGNPSADVWFGGTTDPYNEAVAAGLLEPYQAQNASHLISDTYKDPDGNWYGIYKGILGFMVNKEELDRLGLEEPKDWDDLLKPEYKGLIGMSNPSTAGTAKLVINTMVQMKGHDEAMEYFKELDKNIYQYTKSGSGPSKMVGPGECVIAIGFLHDGITQILSGYDNIDLIIPASGTSYEIGATAIFKGCKNENAAKLWVEYALSPDCVNIAKENESYQFLVIDNAEQPEEATQFGLDPDNVIDYDFEDAKQNTATYVEDFFNAVTNGSSENADSSRFLTE
;
A
#
# COMPACT_ATOMS: atom_id res chain seq x y z
N MET A 1 -29.38 -36.46 -31.92
CA MET A 1 -30.85 -36.61 -31.64
C MET A 1 -31.07 -36.45 -30.15
N LYS A 2 -31.74 -35.48 -29.79
CA LYS A 2 -32.74 -35.09 -28.81
C LYS A 2 -32.42 -33.71 -28.20
N GLN A 3 -33.21 -32.75 -28.66
CA GLN A 3 -33.45 -31.42 -28.05
C GLN A 3 -34.31 -31.56 -26.77
N LEU A 4 -34.16 -30.59 -25.86
CA LEU A 4 -35.27 -30.03 -25.05
C LEU A 4 -34.71 -28.66 -24.55
N LYS A 5 -35.16 -27.50 -25.09
CA LYS A 5 -36.27 -26.60 -24.72
C LYS A 5 -36.44 -26.53 -23.18
N GLY A 6 -36.12 -25.45 -22.47
CA GLY A 6 -36.58 -24.09 -22.56
C GLY A 6 -37.49 -23.78 -21.38
N LYS A 7 -37.26 -22.73 -20.59
CA LYS A 7 -38.32 -21.93 -19.93
C LYS A 7 -37.74 -20.62 -19.44
N LYS A 8 -38.22 -19.52 -20.07
CA LYS A 8 -38.19 -18.16 -19.56
C LYS A 8 -39.26 -18.04 -18.46
N ALA A 9 -38.96 -17.37 -17.38
CA ALA A 9 -39.97 -16.82 -16.49
C ALA A 9 -39.69 -15.34 -16.23
N LEU A 10 -40.66 -14.55 -16.64
CA LEU A 10 -40.85 -13.09 -16.51
C LEU A 10 -41.68 -12.86 -15.24
N ALA A 11 -41.36 -11.87 -14.40
CA ALA A 11 -42.29 -11.15 -13.54
C ALA A 11 -41.50 -10.06 -12.82
N ALA A 12 -41.70 -8.88 -13.01
CA ALA A 12 -42.84 -7.92 -12.87
C ALA A 12 -42.49 -6.91 -11.76
N ILE A 13 -42.47 -5.68 -12.20
CA ILE A 13 -42.32 -4.39 -11.52
C ILE A 13 -43.43 -4.20 -10.46
N LEU A 14 -43.06 -3.64 -9.31
CA LEU A 14 -44.02 -2.91 -8.47
C LEU A 14 -43.42 -1.60 -7.99
N THR A 15 -43.87 -0.52 -8.61
CA THR A 15 -43.75 0.88 -8.21
C THR A 15 -44.73 1.16 -7.06
N ALA A 16 -44.31 1.87 -6.03
CA ALA A 16 -45.21 2.61 -5.15
C ALA A 16 -44.57 3.93 -4.73
N ALA A 17 -45.10 4.99 -5.28
CA ALA A 17 -44.89 6.37 -4.87
C ALA A 17 -45.95 6.77 -3.82
N MET A 18 -45.54 7.57 -2.83
CA MET A 18 -46.42 8.47 -2.07
C MET A 18 -45.53 9.50 -1.34
N THR A 19 -45.48 10.68 -1.88
CA THR A 19 -46.15 11.97 -1.65
C THR A 19 -45.91 12.64 -0.30
N MET A 20 -45.25 13.77 -0.43
CA MET A 20 -45.31 15.10 0.20
C MET A 20 -46.21 15.31 1.46
N SER A 21 -45.62 16.07 2.39
CA SER A 21 -46.30 17.18 2.99
C SER A 21 -45.33 18.28 3.42
N LEU A 22 -45.47 19.44 2.78
CA LEU A 22 -44.98 20.74 3.19
C LEU A 22 -45.83 21.25 4.36
N MET A 23 -45.20 21.94 5.32
CA MET A 23 -45.86 23.15 5.87
C MET A 23 -44.78 24.13 6.36
N ALA A 24 -44.93 25.32 5.88
CA ALA A 24 -44.15 26.53 6.02
C ALA A 24 -44.71 27.44 7.14
N CYS A 25 -44.03 28.55 7.30
CA CYS A 25 -44.30 29.79 8.03
C CYS A 25 -43.58 29.92 9.38
N GLY A 26 -42.86 30.97 9.68
CA GLY A 26 -42.71 32.29 9.07
C GLY A 26 -41.97 33.18 10.07
N SER A 27 -41.13 34.00 9.56
CA SER A 27 -41.10 35.47 9.60
C SER A 27 -40.54 36.20 10.83
N SER A 28 -39.53 37.01 10.51
CA SER A 28 -39.23 38.39 10.95
C SER A 28 -38.57 38.53 12.33
N GLY A 29 -37.53 39.32 12.51
CA GLY A 29 -36.96 40.46 11.85
C GLY A 29 -35.96 41.15 12.77
N SER A 30 -34.93 41.71 12.19
CA SER A 30 -34.36 43.03 12.36
C SER A 30 -33.56 43.45 13.60
N ALA A 31 -32.36 43.85 13.26
CA ALA A 31 -31.60 45.09 13.61
C ALA A 31 -30.70 45.11 14.85
N ALA A 32 -29.42 45.19 14.52
CA ALA A 32 -28.34 46.07 14.92
C ALA A 32 -28.40 46.84 16.28
N THR A 33 -27.31 46.81 17.01
CA THR A 33 -26.45 47.99 17.23
C THR A 33 -25.19 47.64 18.03
N GLU A 34 -24.09 48.30 17.65
CA GLU A 34 -22.76 48.40 18.26
C GLU A 34 -22.77 48.86 19.72
N GLU A 35 -21.78 48.47 20.49
CA GLU A 35 -20.81 49.36 21.13
C GLU A 35 -19.83 48.57 22.03
N LYS A 36 -18.58 48.91 21.88
CA LYS A 36 -17.43 48.71 22.78
C LYS A 36 -17.20 50.09 23.47
N PRO A 37 -16.41 50.30 24.51
CA PRO A 37 -15.46 49.49 25.28
C PRO A 37 -15.48 49.77 26.82
N ALA A 38 -14.63 49.07 27.60
CA ALA A 38 -13.72 49.63 28.59
C ALA A 38 -12.98 48.59 29.40
N GLU A 39 -11.67 48.82 29.56
CA GLU A 39 -10.73 48.18 30.45
C GLU A 39 -11.10 48.32 31.92
N GLU A 40 -10.69 47.29 32.71
CA GLU A 40 -9.99 47.55 33.97
C GLU A 40 -9.24 46.29 34.47
N THR A 41 -8.00 46.54 34.86
CA THR A 41 -7.00 45.70 35.47
C THR A 41 -7.28 45.35 36.91
N GLN A 42 -6.87 44.16 37.38
CA GLN A 42 -6.16 43.84 38.65
C GLN A 42 -6.09 42.33 38.85
N GLU A 43 -4.96 41.72 38.85
CA GLU A 43 -3.90 41.47 39.88
C GLU A 43 -4.11 40.15 40.66
N THR A 44 -3.14 39.24 40.42
CA THR A 44 -2.54 38.21 41.26
C THR A 44 -3.39 37.34 42.20
N ALA A 45 -3.34 36.02 41.93
CA ALA A 45 -2.97 35.03 42.92
C ALA A 45 -2.46 33.75 42.27
N ALA A 46 -1.21 33.44 42.51
CA ALA A 46 -0.59 32.15 42.20
C ALA A 46 -1.27 31.03 43.03
N ALA A 47 -1.65 29.97 42.35
CA ALA A 47 -1.87 28.69 42.99
C ALA A 47 -1.21 27.61 42.12
N GLU A 48 -0.16 27.02 42.65
CA GLU A 48 0.44 25.77 42.24
C GLU A 48 -0.67 24.73 42.08
N THR A 49 -0.84 24.24 40.87
CA THR A 49 -1.52 22.92 40.64
C THR A 49 -0.51 22.00 40.00
N THR A 50 -0.04 21.14 40.82
CA THR A 50 0.75 19.95 40.63
C THR A 50 0.36 19.17 39.37
N ASP A 51 1.40 18.88 38.64
CA ASP A 51 1.64 17.82 37.67
C ASP A 51 1.12 16.45 38.20
N THR A 52 -0.08 16.07 37.81
CA THR A 52 -0.67 14.75 38.15
C THR A 52 -1.41 14.12 36.95
N ALA A 53 -1.46 14.82 35.79
CA ALA A 53 -2.18 14.32 34.62
C ALA A 53 -1.31 13.45 33.70
N ALA A 54 0.03 13.50 33.82
CA ALA A 54 0.95 12.74 32.97
C ALA A 54 1.23 11.32 33.53
N GLU A 55 1.14 11.11 34.85
CA GLU A 55 1.34 9.79 35.46
C GLU A 55 0.10 8.88 35.35
N GLU A 56 -1.12 9.42 35.41
CA GLU A 56 -2.34 8.60 35.26
C GLU A 56 -2.55 8.09 33.81
N THR A 57 -2.06 8.78 32.78
CA THR A 57 -2.18 8.34 31.38
C THR A 57 -1.18 7.24 31.03
N THR A 58 0.02 7.25 31.60
CA THR A 58 1.03 6.21 31.37
C THR A 58 0.70 4.91 32.10
N GLU A 59 0.23 4.95 33.35
CA GLU A 59 -0.18 3.74 34.09
C GLU A 59 -1.41 3.06 33.45
N SER A 60 -2.35 3.82 32.87
CA SER A 60 -3.53 3.23 32.23
C SER A 60 -3.24 2.61 30.86
N SER A 61 -2.27 3.15 30.11
CA SER A 61 -1.86 2.60 28.81
C SER A 61 -1.04 1.32 28.97
N ASP A 62 -0.17 1.25 29.96
CA ASP A 62 0.66 0.09 30.27
C ASP A 62 -0.23 -1.11 30.73
N SER A 63 -1.22 -0.85 31.59
CA SER A 63 -2.18 -1.88 32.03
C SER A 63 -3.07 -2.42 30.90
N GLY A 64 -3.35 -1.60 29.86
CA GLY A 64 -4.13 -2.00 28.68
C GLY A 64 -3.35 -2.93 27.78
N MET A 65 -2.06 -2.63 27.57
CA MET A 65 -1.16 -3.46 26.76
C MET A 65 -0.89 -4.82 27.43
N ASP A 66 -0.65 -4.85 28.74
CA ASP A 66 -0.46 -6.09 29.50
C ASP A 66 -1.70 -7.00 29.39
N ALA A 67 -2.91 -6.44 29.48
CA ALA A 67 -4.14 -7.20 29.31
C ALA A 67 -4.27 -7.78 27.90
N LEU A 68 -3.97 -6.98 26.84
CA LEU A 68 -3.98 -7.42 25.46
C LEU A 68 -2.98 -8.56 25.22
N ILE A 69 -1.78 -8.47 25.78
CA ILE A 69 -0.76 -9.53 25.68
C ILE A 69 -1.27 -10.83 26.28
N GLU A 70 -1.88 -10.80 27.47
CA GLU A 70 -2.39 -12.03 28.11
C GLU A 70 -3.60 -12.64 27.37
N GLU A 71 -4.49 -11.80 26.80
CA GLU A 71 -5.60 -12.25 25.97
C GLU A 71 -5.11 -12.85 24.64
N ALA A 72 -4.12 -12.23 23.99
CA ALA A 72 -3.49 -12.75 22.79
C ALA A 72 -2.78 -14.09 23.02
N LYS A 73 -2.04 -14.22 24.14
CA LYS A 73 -1.43 -15.49 24.56
C LYS A 73 -2.46 -16.58 24.83
N ALA A 74 -3.64 -16.23 25.31
CA ALA A 74 -4.71 -17.20 25.54
C ALA A 74 -5.30 -17.73 24.20
N GLU A 75 -5.29 -16.95 23.13
CA GLU A 75 -5.60 -17.40 21.76
C GLU A 75 -4.49 -18.31 21.20
N GLY A 76 -3.22 -18.01 21.51
CA GLY A 76 -2.05 -18.86 21.30
C GLY A 76 -1.60 -19.03 19.86
N LYS A 77 -2.26 -18.38 18.89
CA LYS A 77 -1.98 -18.49 17.47
C LYS A 77 -2.26 -17.19 16.73
N LEU A 78 -1.48 -16.95 15.64
CA LEU A 78 -1.71 -15.89 14.66
C LEU A 78 -1.45 -16.43 13.26
N THR A 79 -2.20 -15.99 12.26
CA THR A 79 -1.94 -16.29 10.84
C THR A 79 -1.79 -14.99 10.07
N VAL A 80 -0.67 -14.84 9.32
CA VAL A 80 -0.29 -13.62 8.61
C VAL A 80 -0.31 -13.86 7.10
N TYR A 81 -1.04 -13.02 6.34
CA TYR A 81 -0.79 -12.87 4.91
C TYR A 81 0.19 -11.70 4.72
N GLY A 82 1.36 -11.99 4.17
CA GLY A 82 2.42 -11.01 3.98
C GLY A 82 2.63 -10.65 2.51
N SER A 83 2.89 -9.38 2.24
CA SER A 83 3.13 -8.88 0.88
C SER A 83 4.47 -8.16 0.72
N CYS A 84 5.28 -8.09 1.78
CA CYS A 84 6.67 -7.63 1.73
C CYS A 84 7.63 -8.75 1.29
N GLU A 85 8.94 -8.48 1.31
CA GLU A 85 9.96 -9.48 1.01
C GLU A 85 9.91 -10.65 2.01
N GLU A 86 10.12 -11.86 1.50
CA GLU A 86 9.98 -13.12 2.26
C GLU A 86 10.87 -13.17 3.50
N ALA A 87 12.11 -12.67 3.38
CA ALA A 87 13.07 -12.70 4.49
C ALA A 87 12.59 -11.81 5.65
N TYR A 88 12.13 -10.59 5.34
CA TYR A 88 11.58 -9.69 6.36
C TYR A 88 10.29 -10.24 6.97
N LEU A 89 9.36 -10.74 6.16
CA LEU A 89 8.12 -11.35 6.65
C LEU A 89 8.41 -12.49 7.62
N SER A 90 9.30 -13.40 7.24
CA SER A 90 9.70 -14.53 8.07
C SER A 90 10.32 -14.08 9.40
N ALA A 91 11.24 -13.11 9.34
CA ALA A 91 11.90 -12.58 10.53
C ALA A 91 10.92 -11.85 11.46
N ALA A 92 9.99 -11.07 10.91
CA ALA A 92 8.95 -10.38 11.70
C ALA A 92 8.04 -11.39 12.41
N CYS A 93 7.60 -12.45 11.73
CA CYS A 93 6.79 -13.52 12.33
C CYS A 93 7.56 -14.26 13.43
N GLN A 94 8.81 -14.62 13.18
CA GLN A 94 9.66 -15.28 14.16
C GLN A 94 9.90 -14.41 15.41
N LYS A 95 10.18 -13.11 15.21
CA LYS A 95 10.41 -12.18 16.32
C LYS A 95 9.17 -12.00 17.18
N PHE A 96 7.98 -11.90 16.58
CA PHE A 96 6.71 -11.85 17.30
C PHE A 96 6.50 -13.13 18.15
N GLU A 97 6.74 -14.31 17.56
CA GLU A 97 6.65 -15.59 18.25
C GLU A 97 7.64 -15.67 19.43
N GLU A 98 8.88 -15.21 19.26
CA GLU A 98 9.90 -15.14 20.31
C GLU A 98 9.50 -14.21 21.46
N MET A 99 8.92 -13.04 21.16
CA MET A 99 8.54 -12.03 22.15
C MET A 99 7.34 -12.44 22.99
N TYR A 100 6.34 -13.03 22.34
CA TYR A 100 5.04 -13.24 22.98
C TYR A 100 4.70 -14.72 23.25
N GLY A 101 5.44 -15.65 22.65
CA GLY A 101 5.16 -17.09 22.78
C GLY A 101 3.88 -17.53 22.05
N ILE A 102 3.43 -16.75 21.07
CA ILE A 102 2.24 -17.03 20.25
C ILE A 102 2.73 -17.65 18.93
N GLN A 103 2.21 -18.83 18.56
CA GLN A 103 2.59 -19.48 17.30
C GLN A 103 2.15 -18.65 16.10
N VAL A 104 3.04 -18.42 15.13
CA VAL A 104 2.75 -17.67 13.91
C VAL A 104 2.88 -18.55 12.68
N ASP A 105 1.77 -18.71 11.95
CA ASP A 105 1.78 -19.24 10.59
C ASP A 105 1.72 -18.08 9.60
N TYR A 106 2.47 -18.13 8.50
CA TYR A 106 2.37 -17.08 7.48
C TYR A 106 2.34 -17.64 6.05
N GLN A 107 1.80 -16.83 5.14
CA GLN A 107 1.85 -17.07 3.71
C GLN A 107 2.24 -15.78 3.00
N ARG A 108 3.31 -15.85 2.16
CA ARG A 108 3.69 -14.73 1.31
C ARG A 108 2.84 -14.74 0.03
N LEU A 109 2.17 -13.62 -0.24
CA LEU A 109 1.32 -13.36 -1.41
C LEU A 109 1.60 -11.95 -1.92
N SER A 110 1.37 -11.68 -3.21
CA SER A 110 1.36 -10.30 -3.71
C SER A 110 0.13 -9.56 -3.18
N THR A 111 0.20 -8.24 -3.08
CA THR A 111 -0.85 -7.43 -2.44
C THR A 111 -2.23 -7.61 -3.09
N GLY A 112 -2.27 -7.68 -4.42
CA GLY A 112 -3.52 -7.95 -5.15
C GLY A 112 -4.05 -9.36 -4.94
N GLU A 113 -3.17 -10.37 -4.74
CA GLU A 113 -3.60 -11.74 -4.41
C GLU A 113 -4.20 -11.81 -3.01
N VAL A 114 -3.64 -11.07 -2.03
CA VAL A 114 -4.24 -11.00 -0.69
C VAL A 114 -5.64 -10.42 -0.77
N TYR A 115 -5.81 -9.28 -1.49
CA TYR A 115 -7.13 -8.69 -1.68
C TYR A 115 -8.13 -9.69 -2.27
N THR A 116 -7.80 -10.31 -3.41
CA THR A 116 -8.67 -11.31 -4.05
C THR A 116 -9.01 -12.45 -3.09
N LYS A 117 -8.03 -12.93 -2.34
CA LYS A 117 -8.23 -14.04 -1.41
C LYS A 117 -9.16 -13.70 -0.26
N ILE A 118 -9.01 -12.55 0.38
CA ILE A 118 -9.90 -12.13 1.48
C ILE A 118 -11.31 -11.79 0.98
N GLU A 119 -11.45 -11.29 -0.26
CA GLU A 119 -12.75 -11.07 -0.90
C GLU A 119 -13.47 -12.41 -1.15
N GLU A 120 -12.78 -13.43 -1.65
CA GLU A 120 -13.33 -14.79 -1.83
C GLU A 120 -13.69 -15.45 -0.49
N GLU A 121 -12.95 -15.18 0.58
CA GLU A 121 -13.19 -15.71 1.93
C GLU A 121 -14.33 -15.00 2.67
N ALA A 122 -14.81 -13.86 2.18
CA ALA A 122 -16.05 -13.16 2.51
C ALA A 122 -16.46 -13.16 3.99
N GLY A 123 -15.63 -12.55 4.86
CA GLY A 123 -15.92 -12.38 6.29
C GLY A 123 -15.65 -13.63 7.16
N ASN A 124 -14.98 -14.63 6.59
CA ASN A 124 -14.41 -15.75 7.34
C ASN A 124 -12.97 -16.00 6.87
N PRO A 125 -12.06 -15.04 7.08
CA PRO A 125 -10.72 -15.10 6.56
C PRO A 125 -9.93 -16.27 7.15
N SER A 126 -9.02 -16.83 6.34
CA SER A 126 -8.12 -17.91 6.76
C SER A 126 -6.89 -17.37 7.50
N ALA A 127 -6.64 -16.06 7.43
CA ALA A 127 -5.61 -15.35 8.19
C ALA A 127 -6.23 -14.29 9.09
N ASP A 128 -5.42 -13.77 10.02
CA ASP A 128 -5.86 -12.80 11.00
C ASP A 128 -5.43 -11.38 10.61
N VAL A 129 -4.24 -11.23 10.02
CA VAL A 129 -3.66 -9.94 9.69
C VAL A 129 -3.01 -9.92 8.29
N TRP A 130 -2.91 -8.72 7.73
CA TRP A 130 -2.14 -8.39 6.55
C TRP A 130 -0.89 -7.62 6.94
N PHE A 131 0.27 -7.94 6.32
CA PHE A 131 1.54 -7.31 6.64
C PHE A 131 2.34 -6.98 5.37
N GLY A 132 2.65 -5.70 5.16
CA GLY A 132 3.43 -5.20 4.03
C GLY A 132 2.65 -5.08 2.72
N GLY A 133 3.34 -4.58 1.69
CA GLY A 133 2.77 -4.30 0.38
C GLY A 133 2.06 -2.95 0.30
N THR A 134 1.66 -2.55 -0.90
CA THR A 134 1.11 -1.22 -1.19
C THR A 134 -0.29 -1.00 -0.60
N THR A 135 -0.62 0.24 -0.22
CA THR A 135 -1.91 0.59 0.40
C THR A 135 -3.09 0.64 -0.56
N ASP A 136 -2.90 0.67 -1.89
CA ASP A 136 -4.02 0.71 -2.83
C ASP A 136 -4.99 -0.47 -2.65
N PRO A 137 -4.53 -1.75 -2.61
CA PRO A 137 -5.41 -2.88 -2.28
C PRO A 137 -5.97 -2.88 -0.85
N TYR A 138 -5.28 -2.27 0.13
CA TYR A 138 -5.85 -2.08 1.47
C TYR A 138 -7.06 -1.13 1.42
N ASN A 139 -6.97 -0.05 0.65
CA ASN A 139 -8.07 0.88 0.45
C ASN A 139 -9.26 0.22 -0.29
N GLU A 140 -8.98 -0.65 -1.27
CA GLU A 140 -10.02 -1.49 -1.89
C GLU A 140 -10.70 -2.38 -0.83
N ALA A 141 -9.92 -3.00 0.06
CA ALA A 141 -10.43 -3.83 1.14
C ALA A 141 -11.24 -3.03 2.19
N VAL A 142 -10.85 -1.78 2.51
CA VAL A 142 -11.64 -0.87 3.34
C VAL A 142 -12.99 -0.58 2.69
N ALA A 143 -13.00 -0.23 1.40
CA ALA A 143 -14.22 0.05 0.65
C ALA A 143 -15.17 -1.16 0.58
N ALA A 144 -14.60 -2.37 0.50
CA ALA A 144 -15.35 -3.63 0.51
C ALA A 144 -15.77 -4.10 1.93
N GLY A 145 -15.33 -3.39 2.99
CA GLY A 145 -15.63 -3.72 4.37
C GLY A 145 -14.99 -5.03 4.86
N LEU A 146 -13.78 -5.34 4.36
CA LEU A 146 -13.02 -6.57 4.64
C LEU A 146 -11.98 -6.42 5.75
N LEU A 147 -11.74 -5.20 6.25
CA LEU A 147 -10.81 -4.91 7.34
C LEU A 147 -11.57 -4.55 8.62
N GLU A 148 -10.95 -4.84 9.77
CA GLU A 148 -11.46 -4.51 11.09
C GLU A 148 -10.72 -3.30 11.65
N PRO A 149 -11.37 -2.18 11.93
CA PRO A 149 -10.70 -1.00 12.47
C PRO A 149 -10.23 -1.24 13.90
N TYR A 150 -9.01 -0.83 14.18
CA TYR A 150 -8.41 -0.88 15.51
C TYR A 150 -7.65 0.41 15.80
N GLN A 151 -7.84 1.02 16.95
CA GLN A 151 -7.12 2.23 17.35
C GLN A 151 -5.81 1.83 18.05
N ALA A 152 -4.75 1.68 17.26
CA ALA A 152 -3.45 1.26 17.78
C ALA A 152 -2.79 2.37 18.62
N GLN A 153 -2.26 2.01 19.80
CA GLN A 153 -1.55 2.94 20.68
C GLN A 153 -0.25 3.40 20.05
N ASN A 154 0.50 2.48 19.42
CA ASN A 154 1.76 2.75 18.76
C ASN A 154 1.60 3.58 17.45
N ALA A 155 0.39 3.81 16.97
CA ALA A 155 0.13 4.75 15.87
C ALA A 155 0.52 6.20 16.22
N SER A 156 0.71 6.53 17.50
CA SER A 156 1.27 7.81 17.96
C SER A 156 2.72 8.06 17.51
N HIS A 157 3.44 7.01 17.11
CA HIS A 157 4.81 7.07 16.59
C HIS A 157 4.89 7.26 15.08
N LEU A 158 3.76 7.29 14.36
CA LEU A 158 3.76 7.60 12.92
C LEU A 158 4.20 9.05 12.68
N ILE A 159 5.14 9.24 11.77
CA ILE A 159 5.71 10.57 11.45
C ILE A 159 4.74 11.51 10.70
N SER A 160 3.62 10.97 10.18
CA SER A 160 2.56 11.73 9.51
C SER A 160 1.23 10.96 9.55
N ASP A 161 0.12 11.71 9.55
CA ASP A 161 -1.23 11.15 9.40
C ASP A 161 -1.46 10.50 8.02
N THR A 162 -0.63 10.81 7.03
CA THR A 162 -0.65 10.15 5.71
C THR A 162 -0.37 8.64 5.80
N TYR A 163 0.33 8.20 6.85
CA TYR A 163 0.71 6.80 7.05
C TYR A 163 -0.32 5.98 7.83
N LYS A 164 -1.59 6.38 7.83
CA LYS A 164 -2.68 5.59 8.40
C LYS A 164 -4.02 5.87 7.73
N ASP A 165 -4.91 4.92 7.78
CA ASP A 165 -6.33 5.17 7.51
C ASP A 165 -6.94 5.97 8.67
N PRO A 166 -7.75 7.02 8.40
CA PRO A 166 -8.33 7.87 9.45
C PRO A 166 -9.20 7.14 10.46
N ASP A 167 -9.83 6.04 10.04
CA ASP A 167 -10.69 5.22 10.89
C ASP A 167 -9.94 4.06 11.56
N GLY A 168 -8.62 3.92 11.27
CA GLY A 168 -7.76 2.89 11.86
C GLY A 168 -7.89 1.52 11.21
N ASN A 169 -8.28 1.46 9.93
CA ASN A 169 -8.38 0.21 9.19
C ASN A 169 -7.01 -0.35 8.78
N TRP A 170 -6.00 0.50 8.59
CA TRP A 170 -4.61 0.12 8.32
C TRP A 170 -3.62 1.16 8.84
N TYR A 171 -2.38 0.74 9.03
CA TYR A 171 -1.25 1.56 9.50
C TYR A 171 -0.02 1.29 8.66
N GLY A 172 0.65 2.36 8.20
CA GLY A 172 1.91 2.29 7.47
C GLY A 172 3.07 1.86 8.36
N ILE A 173 3.95 1.06 7.80
CA ILE A 173 5.17 0.56 8.46
C ILE A 173 6.44 1.00 7.73
N TYR A 174 6.35 1.23 6.42
CA TYR A 174 7.46 1.72 5.60
C TYR A 174 6.97 2.50 4.37
N LYS A 175 7.92 3.15 3.69
CA LYS A 175 7.76 3.88 2.43
C LYS A 175 8.81 3.41 1.43
N GLY A 176 8.40 3.09 0.20
CA GLY A 176 9.28 2.68 -0.90
C GLY A 176 9.12 3.59 -2.12
N ILE A 177 10.23 4.02 -2.72
CA ILE A 177 10.23 4.91 -3.88
C ILE A 177 10.14 4.09 -5.17
N LEU A 178 9.22 4.44 -6.06
CA LEU A 178 9.08 3.85 -7.39
C LEU A 178 10.15 4.41 -8.34
N GLY A 179 10.66 3.58 -9.24
CA GLY A 179 11.64 4.02 -10.24
C GLY A 179 12.07 2.91 -11.18
N PHE A 180 13.28 3.04 -11.73
CA PHE A 180 13.86 2.05 -12.63
C PHE A 180 15.14 1.47 -12.04
N MET A 181 15.33 0.19 -12.26
CA MET A 181 16.58 -0.52 -12.07
C MET A 181 17.11 -0.89 -13.45
N VAL A 182 18.34 -0.57 -13.75
CA VAL A 182 18.94 -0.82 -15.08
C VAL A 182 20.19 -1.65 -14.97
N ASN A 183 20.35 -2.64 -15.86
CA ASN A 183 21.58 -3.39 -15.99
C ASN A 183 22.53 -2.63 -16.91
N LYS A 184 23.48 -1.89 -16.34
CA LYS A 184 24.42 -1.05 -17.07
C LYS A 184 25.35 -1.84 -18.01
N GLU A 185 25.73 -3.06 -17.64
CA GLU A 185 26.57 -3.90 -18.49
C GLU A 185 25.83 -4.36 -19.74
N GLU A 186 24.54 -4.68 -19.62
CA GLU A 186 23.71 -5.05 -20.75
C GLU A 186 23.37 -3.84 -21.64
N LEU A 187 23.12 -2.64 -21.06
CA LEU A 187 22.98 -1.41 -21.83
C LEU A 187 24.23 -1.11 -22.65
N ASP A 188 25.41 -1.18 -22.03
CA ASP A 188 26.70 -0.98 -22.69
C ASP A 188 26.94 -2.02 -23.80
N ARG A 189 26.66 -3.29 -23.53
CA ARG A 189 26.77 -4.39 -24.52
C ARG A 189 25.89 -4.17 -25.74
N LEU A 190 24.70 -3.61 -25.54
CA LEU A 190 23.74 -3.31 -26.59
C LEU A 190 23.99 -1.96 -27.25
N GLY A 191 24.85 -1.12 -26.68
CA GLY A 191 25.13 0.24 -27.17
C GLY A 191 23.94 1.19 -26.95
N LEU A 192 23.19 0.98 -25.87
CA LEU A 192 22.00 1.74 -25.51
C LEU A 192 22.32 2.77 -24.44
N GLU A 193 21.64 3.91 -24.46
CA GLU A 193 21.70 4.91 -23.40
C GLU A 193 20.85 4.45 -22.20
N GLU A 194 21.21 4.91 -21.03
CA GLU A 194 20.42 4.70 -19.81
C GLU A 194 19.17 5.61 -19.85
N PRO A 195 17.96 5.06 -19.53
CA PRO A 195 16.74 5.88 -19.42
C PRO A 195 16.87 6.81 -18.20
N LYS A 196 16.43 8.07 -18.36
CA LYS A 196 16.45 9.08 -17.27
C LYS A 196 15.04 9.49 -16.85
N ASP A 197 14.04 9.16 -17.65
CA ASP A 197 12.66 9.54 -17.39
C ASP A 197 11.68 8.52 -17.97
N TRP A 198 10.42 8.62 -17.57
CA TRP A 198 9.35 7.74 -18.02
C TRP A 198 9.23 7.68 -19.55
N ASP A 199 9.31 8.81 -20.23
CA ASP A 199 9.17 8.87 -21.69
C ASP A 199 10.35 8.21 -22.42
N ASP A 200 11.51 8.09 -21.80
CA ASP A 200 12.64 7.37 -22.37
C ASP A 200 12.33 5.88 -22.55
N LEU A 201 11.48 5.30 -21.68
CA LEU A 201 11.08 3.89 -21.77
C LEU A 201 10.28 3.56 -23.03
N LEU A 202 9.77 4.57 -23.74
CA LEU A 202 9.05 4.42 -25.00
C LEU A 202 9.97 4.30 -26.22
N LYS A 203 11.29 4.50 -26.06
CA LYS A 203 12.24 4.42 -27.17
C LYS A 203 12.21 3.02 -27.80
N PRO A 204 12.10 2.90 -29.12
CA PRO A 204 11.94 1.60 -29.79
C PRO A 204 13.16 0.68 -29.64
N GLU A 205 14.32 1.21 -29.29
CA GLU A 205 15.53 0.44 -28.99
C GLU A 205 15.43 -0.40 -27.71
N TYR A 206 14.49 -0.09 -26.80
CA TYR A 206 14.22 -0.90 -25.61
C TYR A 206 13.22 -2.03 -25.82
N LYS A 207 12.83 -2.30 -27.07
CA LYS A 207 11.84 -3.32 -27.38
C LYS A 207 12.20 -4.68 -26.81
N GLY A 208 11.32 -5.19 -25.92
CA GLY A 208 11.48 -6.50 -25.27
C GLY A 208 12.57 -6.53 -24.20
N LEU A 209 13.00 -5.36 -23.67
CA LEU A 209 14.05 -5.26 -22.66
C LEU A 209 13.52 -4.86 -21.27
N ILE A 210 12.26 -4.46 -21.16
CA ILE A 210 11.68 -3.92 -19.93
C ILE A 210 10.86 -4.98 -19.19
N GLY A 211 11.12 -5.16 -17.91
CA GLY A 211 10.29 -5.93 -16.98
C GLY A 211 9.38 -5.01 -16.18
N MET A 212 8.12 -5.40 -16.02
CA MET A 212 7.12 -4.75 -15.16
C MET A 212 6.29 -5.82 -14.45
N SER A 213 5.66 -5.51 -13.33
CA SER A 213 4.74 -6.46 -12.68
C SER A 213 3.33 -6.39 -13.30
N ASN A 214 2.54 -7.45 -13.08
CA ASN A 214 1.18 -7.59 -13.61
C ASN A 214 0.18 -6.82 -12.70
N PRO A 215 -0.60 -5.87 -13.23
CA PRO A 215 -1.55 -5.09 -12.43
C PRO A 215 -2.69 -5.90 -11.80
N SER A 216 -2.98 -7.09 -12.33
CA SER A 216 -4.01 -7.95 -11.72
C SER A 216 -3.54 -8.66 -10.45
N THR A 217 -2.21 -8.77 -10.23
CA THR A 217 -1.65 -9.51 -9.08
C THR A 217 -0.80 -8.66 -8.17
N ALA A 218 -0.14 -7.62 -8.68
CA ALA A 218 0.85 -6.83 -7.95
C ALA A 218 0.40 -5.38 -7.71
N GLY A 219 0.44 -4.95 -6.44
CA GLY A 219 0.20 -3.56 -6.05
C GLY A 219 1.19 -2.57 -6.66
N THR A 220 2.46 -2.98 -6.84
CA THR A 220 3.48 -2.17 -7.52
C THR A 220 3.04 -1.72 -8.92
N ALA A 221 2.45 -2.62 -9.71
CA ALA A 221 1.96 -2.26 -11.04
C ALA A 221 0.73 -1.35 -10.99
N LYS A 222 -0.16 -1.52 -10.01
CA LYS A 222 -1.27 -0.59 -9.76
C LYS A 222 -0.74 0.81 -9.45
N LEU A 223 0.29 0.90 -8.60
CA LEU A 223 0.95 2.17 -8.29
C LEU A 223 1.59 2.81 -9.52
N VAL A 224 2.23 2.04 -10.42
CA VAL A 224 2.76 2.56 -11.69
C VAL A 224 1.65 3.18 -12.52
N ILE A 225 0.50 2.52 -12.63
CA ILE A 225 -0.65 3.02 -13.38
C ILE A 225 -1.17 4.33 -12.77
N ASN A 226 -1.43 4.34 -11.47
CA ASN A 226 -1.90 5.54 -10.76
C ASN A 226 -0.91 6.69 -10.90
N THR A 227 0.39 6.43 -10.79
CA THR A 227 1.45 7.43 -10.96
C THR A 227 1.37 8.09 -12.35
N MET A 228 1.26 7.28 -13.40
CA MET A 228 1.16 7.82 -14.75
C MET A 228 -0.12 8.61 -14.97
N VAL A 229 -1.26 8.14 -14.44
CA VAL A 229 -2.53 8.87 -14.52
C VAL A 229 -2.44 10.21 -13.80
N GLN A 230 -1.87 10.26 -12.61
CA GLN A 230 -1.72 11.51 -11.85
C GLN A 230 -0.72 12.48 -12.47
N MET A 231 0.35 11.98 -13.10
CA MET A 231 1.36 12.82 -13.76
C MET A 231 0.94 13.33 -15.14
N LYS A 232 0.24 12.53 -15.93
CA LYS A 232 -0.06 12.81 -17.33
C LYS A 232 -1.55 13.09 -17.62
N GLY A 233 -2.43 12.71 -16.70
CA GLY A 233 -3.86 12.59 -16.96
C GLY A 233 -4.21 11.24 -17.58
N HIS A 234 -5.48 10.81 -17.40
CA HIS A 234 -5.95 9.47 -17.74
C HIS A 234 -5.68 9.08 -19.21
N ASP A 235 -6.13 9.88 -20.16
CA ASP A 235 -6.05 9.51 -21.59
C ASP A 235 -4.59 9.41 -22.08
N GLU A 236 -3.74 10.34 -21.65
CA GLU A 236 -2.31 10.33 -22.02
C GLU A 236 -1.58 9.16 -21.36
N ALA A 237 -1.94 8.81 -20.13
CA ALA A 237 -1.39 7.63 -19.45
C ALA A 237 -1.75 6.33 -20.17
N MET A 238 -2.98 6.17 -20.64
CA MET A 238 -3.40 4.97 -21.39
C MET A 238 -2.66 4.86 -22.75
N GLU A 239 -2.45 5.96 -23.46
CA GLU A 239 -1.60 5.95 -24.68
C GLU A 239 -0.13 5.66 -24.32
N TYR A 240 0.40 6.19 -23.22
CA TYR A 240 1.73 5.87 -22.72
C TYR A 240 1.89 4.36 -22.50
N PHE A 241 0.97 3.70 -21.80
CA PHE A 241 1.03 2.26 -21.54
C PHE A 241 0.92 1.42 -22.82
N LYS A 242 0.13 1.85 -23.77
CA LYS A 242 0.03 1.20 -25.08
C LYS A 242 1.35 1.24 -25.86
N GLU A 243 2.10 2.34 -25.77
CA GLU A 243 3.44 2.44 -26.35
C GLU A 243 4.48 1.67 -25.54
N LEU A 244 4.45 1.78 -24.19
CA LEU A 244 5.33 1.06 -23.28
C LEU A 244 5.22 -0.45 -23.45
N ASP A 245 4.00 -0.97 -23.62
CA ASP A 245 3.74 -2.41 -23.79
C ASP A 245 4.55 -3.03 -24.94
N LYS A 246 4.85 -2.26 -25.98
CA LYS A 246 5.69 -2.73 -27.10
C LYS A 246 7.12 -3.04 -26.69
N ASN A 247 7.58 -2.44 -25.59
CA ASN A 247 8.92 -2.57 -25.04
C ASN A 247 8.98 -3.55 -23.85
N ILE A 248 7.82 -3.96 -23.32
CA ILE A 248 7.76 -4.92 -22.22
C ILE A 248 8.14 -6.32 -22.70
N TYR A 249 9.12 -6.91 -22.04
CA TYR A 249 9.50 -8.32 -22.16
C TYR A 249 8.47 -9.23 -21.46
N GLN A 250 8.17 -8.92 -20.20
CA GLN A 250 7.30 -9.74 -19.38
C GLN A 250 6.65 -8.93 -18.25
N TYR A 251 5.40 -9.29 -17.91
CA TYR A 251 4.70 -8.85 -16.73
C TYR A 251 4.76 -9.95 -15.66
N THR A 252 5.51 -9.71 -14.58
CA THR A 252 5.71 -10.69 -13.51
C THR A 252 4.54 -10.73 -12.54
N LYS A 253 4.28 -11.88 -11.92
CA LYS A 253 3.24 -12.03 -10.89
C LYS A 253 3.51 -11.15 -9.67
N SER A 254 4.75 -11.16 -9.15
CA SER A 254 5.17 -10.38 -7.97
C SER A 254 5.65 -8.98 -8.36
N GLY A 255 5.40 -8.00 -7.48
CA GLY A 255 5.91 -6.63 -7.63
C GLY A 255 7.44 -6.56 -7.67
N SER A 256 8.13 -7.37 -6.87
CA SER A 256 9.60 -7.48 -6.84
C SER A 256 10.17 -8.44 -7.92
N GLY A 257 9.31 -9.02 -8.77
CA GLY A 257 9.77 -9.90 -9.86
C GLY A 257 10.75 -9.23 -10.81
N PRO A 258 10.46 -8.04 -11.36
CA PRO A 258 11.34 -7.35 -12.29
C PRO A 258 12.74 -7.06 -11.71
N SER A 259 12.84 -6.67 -10.43
CA SER A 259 14.13 -6.39 -9.78
C SER A 259 15.05 -7.63 -9.74
N LYS A 260 14.47 -8.82 -9.59
CA LYS A 260 15.21 -10.10 -9.57
C LYS A 260 15.68 -10.53 -10.95
N MET A 261 15.10 -9.98 -12.02
CA MET A 261 15.42 -10.28 -13.42
C MET A 261 16.54 -9.38 -13.97
N VAL A 262 16.68 -8.15 -13.46
CA VAL A 262 17.58 -7.14 -14.03
C VAL A 262 19.06 -7.48 -13.75
N GLY A 263 19.42 -7.92 -12.55
CA GLY A 263 20.79 -8.28 -12.20
C GLY A 263 21.38 -9.41 -13.06
N PRO A 264 20.70 -10.56 -13.21
CA PRO A 264 21.16 -11.64 -14.09
C PRO A 264 21.00 -11.32 -15.58
N GLY A 265 20.35 -10.21 -15.97
CA GLY A 265 20.17 -9.80 -17.38
C GLY A 265 19.02 -10.51 -18.09
N GLU A 266 18.02 -11.03 -17.36
CA GLU A 266 16.79 -11.58 -17.95
C GLU A 266 15.91 -10.47 -18.53
N CYS A 267 15.95 -9.27 -17.92
CA CYS A 267 15.55 -8.01 -18.53
C CYS A 267 16.68 -6.98 -18.34
N VAL A 268 16.66 -5.91 -19.10
CA VAL A 268 17.70 -4.85 -19.05
C VAL A 268 17.25 -3.70 -18.15
N ILE A 269 15.97 -3.43 -18.16
CA ILE A 269 15.33 -2.37 -17.38
C ILE A 269 14.19 -3.01 -16.58
N ALA A 270 14.10 -2.72 -15.29
CA ALA A 270 13.00 -3.14 -14.43
C ALA A 270 12.27 -1.91 -13.88
N ILE A 271 10.94 -1.89 -13.98
CA ILE A 271 10.09 -0.89 -13.32
C ILE A 271 9.63 -1.49 -11.99
N GLY A 272 9.95 -0.82 -10.87
CA GLY A 272 9.60 -1.30 -9.54
C GLY A 272 10.12 -0.40 -8.43
N PHE A 273 10.17 -0.92 -7.21
CA PHE A 273 10.68 -0.16 -6.08
C PHE A 273 12.20 -0.18 -6.03
N LEU A 274 12.80 0.98 -5.78
CA LEU A 274 14.25 1.14 -5.80
C LEU A 274 14.94 0.42 -4.63
N HIS A 275 14.26 0.21 -3.52
CA HIS A 275 14.80 -0.61 -2.41
C HIS A 275 14.99 -2.08 -2.80
N ASP A 276 14.15 -2.64 -3.70
CA ASP A 276 14.37 -3.97 -4.26
C ASP A 276 15.67 -4.03 -5.08
N GLY A 277 15.99 -2.95 -5.78
CA GLY A 277 17.26 -2.81 -6.49
C GLY A 277 18.46 -2.77 -5.55
N ILE A 278 18.34 -2.07 -4.41
CA ILE A 278 19.37 -2.07 -3.35
C ILE A 278 19.62 -3.51 -2.88
N THR A 279 18.56 -4.27 -2.63
CA THR A 279 18.66 -5.69 -2.25
C THR A 279 19.45 -6.49 -3.28
N GLN A 280 19.20 -6.31 -4.58
CA GLN A 280 19.93 -6.99 -5.63
C GLN A 280 21.41 -6.58 -5.68
N ILE A 281 21.72 -5.29 -5.55
CA ILE A 281 23.09 -4.77 -5.54
C ILE A 281 23.87 -5.37 -4.36
N LEU A 282 23.28 -5.33 -3.17
CA LEU A 282 23.93 -5.88 -1.97
C LEU A 282 24.04 -7.42 -1.99
N SER A 283 23.17 -8.09 -2.77
CA SER A 283 23.28 -9.54 -3.04
C SER A 283 24.35 -9.89 -4.09
N GLY A 284 25.05 -8.91 -4.65
CA GLY A 284 26.20 -9.10 -5.54
C GLY A 284 26.00 -8.71 -7.00
N TYR A 285 24.86 -8.11 -7.37
CA TYR A 285 24.63 -7.58 -8.72
C TYR A 285 25.03 -6.09 -8.79
N ASP A 286 26.34 -5.81 -8.74
CA ASP A 286 26.93 -4.47 -8.81
C ASP A 286 26.81 -3.82 -10.20
N ASN A 287 26.28 -4.55 -11.17
CA ASN A 287 25.91 -4.08 -12.50
C ASN A 287 24.56 -3.35 -12.58
N ILE A 288 23.85 -3.14 -11.46
CA ILE A 288 22.59 -2.42 -11.41
C ILE A 288 22.82 -0.96 -11.04
N ASP A 289 22.20 -0.04 -11.79
CA ASP A 289 22.01 1.36 -11.42
C ASP A 289 20.54 1.64 -11.08
N LEU A 290 20.31 2.55 -10.11
CA LEU A 290 18.99 2.95 -9.64
C LEU A 290 18.64 4.33 -10.20
N ILE A 291 17.51 4.46 -10.87
CA ILE A 291 17.09 5.67 -11.57
C ILE A 291 15.79 6.20 -10.96
N ILE A 292 15.86 7.39 -10.39
CA ILE A 292 14.67 8.17 -10.03
C ILE A 292 14.27 8.98 -11.27
N PRO A 293 13.06 8.79 -11.85
CA PRO A 293 12.64 9.51 -13.04
C PRO A 293 12.70 11.02 -12.86
N ALA A 294 13.27 11.73 -13.83
CA ALA A 294 13.56 13.16 -13.74
C ALA A 294 12.29 14.04 -13.67
N SER A 295 11.19 13.63 -14.28
CA SER A 295 9.89 14.32 -14.21
C SER A 295 9.13 14.09 -12.91
N GLY A 296 9.65 13.23 -12.04
CA GLY A 296 9.03 12.85 -10.78
C GLY A 296 8.57 11.39 -10.76
N THR A 297 8.29 10.92 -9.56
CA THR A 297 7.79 9.57 -9.29
C THR A 297 6.97 9.55 -8.01
N SER A 298 6.25 8.46 -7.79
CA SER A 298 5.48 8.23 -6.56
C SER A 298 6.19 7.29 -5.59
N TYR A 299 5.47 6.93 -4.55
CA TYR A 299 5.96 6.01 -3.52
C TYR A 299 4.83 5.09 -3.03
N GLU A 300 5.21 3.92 -2.56
CA GLU A 300 4.29 3.08 -1.78
C GLU A 300 4.32 3.46 -0.31
N ILE A 301 3.22 3.18 0.37
CA ILE A 301 3.17 2.97 1.81
C ILE A 301 2.92 1.49 2.03
N GLY A 302 3.86 0.81 2.67
CA GLY A 302 3.63 -0.57 3.09
C GLY A 302 2.91 -0.57 4.43
N ALA A 303 1.85 -1.37 4.56
CA ALA A 303 0.94 -1.27 5.69
C ALA A 303 0.72 -2.60 6.43
N THR A 304 0.07 -2.50 7.60
CA THR A 304 -0.49 -3.64 8.32
C THR A 304 -1.97 -3.38 8.64
N ALA A 305 -2.78 -4.44 8.67
CA ALA A 305 -4.22 -4.38 8.95
C ALA A 305 -4.74 -5.67 9.57
N ILE A 306 -5.88 -5.60 10.23
CA ILE A 306 -6.62 -6.74 10.77
C ILE A 306 -7.71 -7.14 9.78
N PHE A 307 -7.85 -8.42 9.46
CA PHE A 307 -8.96 -8.90 8.64
C PHE A 307 -10.25 -8.98 9.44
N LYS A 308 -11.34 -8.47 8.87
CA LYS A 308 -12.64 -8.52 9.51
C LYS A 308 -13.13 -9.96 9.67
N GLY A 309 -13.49 -10.31 10.90
CA GLY A 309 -13.93 -11.66 11.25
C GLY A 309 -12.79 -12.66 11.40
N CYS A 310 -11.55 -12.20 11.59
CA CYS A 310 -10.40 -13.03 11.95
C CYS A 310 -10.67 -13.83 13.23
N LYS A 311 -9.93 -14.93 13.41
CA LYS A 311 -10.20 -15.88 14.50
C LYS A 311 -9.49 -15.53 15.79
N ASN A 312 -8.35 -14.85 15.68
CA ASN A 312 -7.46 -14.55 16.81
C ASN A 312 -7.34 -13.02 16.91
N GLU A 313 -8.44 -12.38 17.33
CA GLU A 313 -8.59 -10.91 17.30
C GLU A 313 -7.60 -10.18 18.20
N ASN A 314 -7.33 -10.73 19.40
CA ASN A 314 -6.38 -10.10 20.35
C ASN A 314 -4.94 -10.29 19.86
N ALA A 315 -4.59 -11.45 19.30
CA ALA A 315 -3.29 -11.67 18.67
C ALA A 315 -3.10 -10.76 17.44
N ALA A 316 -4.16 -10.50 16.67
CA ALA A 316 -4.15 -9.57 15.54
C ALA A 316 -3.94 -8.12 16.00
N LYS A 317 -4.61 -7.66 17.06
CA LYS A 317 -4.38 -6.33 17.66
C LYS A 317 -2.95 -6.19 18.19
N LEU A 318 -2.46 -7.20 18.91
CA LEU A 318 -1.09 -7.22 19.39
C LEU A 318 -0.06 -7.21 18.25
N TRP A 319 -0.36 -7.88 17.12
CA TRP A 319 0.47 -7.80 15.91
C TRP A 319 0.55 -6.38 15.36
N VAL A 320 -0.57 -5.64 15.32
CA VAL A 320 -0.56 -4.26 14.83
C VAL A 320 0.30 -3.38 15.73
N GLU A 321 0.19 -3.52 17.07
CA GLU A 321 1.07 -2.80 18.01
C GLU A 321 2.55 -3.15 17.80
N TYR A 322 2.86 -4.43 17.62
CA TYR A 322 4.20 -4.90 17.32
C TYR A 322 4.70 -4.37 15.97
N ALA A 323 3.90 -4.42 14.92
CA ALA A 323 4.25 -3.93 13.58
C ALA A 323 4.58 -2.43 13.55
N LEU A 324 4.02 -1.65 14.49
CA LEU A 324 4.27 -0.22 14.71
C LEU A 324 5.35 0.05 15.78
N SER A 325 6.22 -0.91 16.04
CA SER A 325 7.28 -0.78 17.03
C SER A 325 8.67 -0.97 16.41
N PRO A 326 9.73 -0.40 17.01
CA PRO A 326 11.12 -0.63 16.61
C PRO A 326 11.50 -2.12 16.57
N ASP A 327 10.90 -2.95 17.44
CA ASP A 327 11.17 -4.39 17.49
C ASP A 327 10.81 -5.10 16.17
N CYS A 328 9.80 -4.61 15.45
CA CYS A 328 9.41 -5.13 14.15
C CYS A 328 10.15 -4.45 13.00
N VAL A 329 10.13 -3.11 12.96
CA VAL A 329 10.58 -2.42 11.74
C VAL A 329 12.11 -2.36 11.60
N ASN A 330 12.87 -2.33 12.71
CA ASN A 330 14.34 -2.26 12.66
C ASN A 330 15.00 -3.53 12.14
N ILE A 331 14.32 -4.67 12.22
CA ILE A 331 14.85 -5.93 11.69
C ILE A 331 14.75 -6.02 10.15
N ALA A 332 14.06 -5.09 9.51
CA ALA A 332 13.87 -5.08 8.06
C ALA A 332 15.21 -5.05 7.31
N LYS A 333 16.10 -4.13 7.66
CA LYS A 333 17.43 -3.97 7.02
C LYS A 333 18.32 -5.21 7.18
N GLU A 334 18.24 -5.94 8.30
CA GLU A 334 18.97 -7.18 8.54
C GLU A 334 18.41 -8.36 7.71
N ASN A 335 17.21 -8.18 7.15
CA ASN A 335 16.48 -9.16 6.35
C ASN A 335 16.20 -8.63 4.94
N GLU A 336 17.15 -7.95 4.33
CA GLU A 336 17.19 -7.55 2.92
C GLU A 336 16.05 -6.59 2.51
N SER A 337 15.50 -5.81 3.46
CA SER A 337 14.40 -4.88 3.24
C SER A 337 14.83 -3.46 3.60
N TYR A 338 15.05 -2.60 2.60
CA TYR A 338 15.71 -1.28 2.74
C TYR A 338 14.75 -0.10 2.46
N GLN A 339 13.46 -0.26 2.78
CA GLN A 339 12.48 0.80 2.70
C GLN A 339 12.71 1.84 3.81
N PHE A 340 12.31 3.08 3.55
CA PHE A 340 12.28 4.11 4.60
C PHE A 340 11.19 3.79 5.63
N LEU A 341 11.53 3.86 6.91
CA LEU A 341 10.59 3.59 8.00
C LEU A 341 9.77 4.84 8.33
N VAL A 342 8.49 4.67 8.61
CA VAL A 342 7.54 5.77 8.84
C VAL A 342 7.19 5.95 10.32
N ILE A 343 8.03 5.46 11.22
CA ILE A 343 7.90 5.48 12.67
C ILE A 343 9.06 6.28 13.26
N ASP A 344 8.78 7.27 14.12
CA ASP A 344 9.72 8.29 14.59
C ASP A 344 10.83 7.75 15.51
N ASN A 345 10.60 6.62 16.16
CA ASN A 345 11.53 5.96 17.07
C ASN A 345 12.26 4.76 16.41
N ALA A 346 12.15 4.59 15.10
CA ALA A 346 12.83 3.54 14.34
C ALA A 346 14.18 3.99 13.78
N GLU A 347 15.08 3.02 13.54
CA GLU A 347 16.39 3.26 12.92
C GLU A 347 16.28 3.15 11.40
N GLN A 348 16.39 4.29 10.70
CA GLN A 348 16.35 4.33 9.24
C GLN A 348 17.49 3.49 8.62
N PRO A 349 17.23 2.71 7.53
CA PRO A 349 18.27 2.00 6.81
C PRO A 349 19.19 3.01 6.10
N GLU A 350 20.48 3.03 6.46
CA GLU A 350 21.47 3.92 5.84
C GLU A 350 21.66 3.60 4.36
N GLU A 351 21.44 2.37 3.95
CA GLU A 351 21.57 1.85 2.60
C GLU A 351 20.76 2.66 1.60
N ALA A 352 19.49 2.96 1.91
CA ALA A 352 18.64 3.75 1.03
C ALA A 352 19.26 5.12 0.70
N THR A 353 19.80 5.80 1.71
CA THR A 353 20.46 7.11 1.53
C THR A 353 21.81 6.99 0.83
N GLN A 354 22.59 5.93 1.11
CA GLN A 354 23.88 5.69 0.46
C GLN A 354 23.73 5.46 -1.06
N PHE A 355 22.63 4.88 -1.50
CA PHE A 355 22.31 4.74 -2.92
C PHE A 355 21.58 5.97 -3.52
N GLY A 356 21.55 7.09 -2.79
CA GLY A 356 21.06 8.38 -3.29
C GLY A 356 19.54 8.50 -3.31
N LEU A 357 18.80 7.62 -2.63
CA LEU A 357 17.36 7.73 -2.50
C LEU A 357 17.02 8.83 -1.48
N ASP A 358 16.03 9.66 -1.84
CA ASP A 358 15.48 10.71 -1.00
C ASP A 358 13.97 10.48 -0.86
N PRO A 359 13.46 10.18 0.35
CA PRO A 359 12.04 9.89 0.55
C PRO A 359 11.12 11.09 0.25
N ASP A 360 11.67 12.30 0.21
CA ASP A 360 10.91 13.53 -0.03
C ASP A 360 10.91 13.95 -1.52
N ASN A 361 11.74 13.30 -2.35
CA ASN A 361 11.80 13.57 -3.79
C ASN A 361 10.76 12.74 -4.57
N VAL A 362 9.49 12.99 -4.28
CA VAL A 362 8.32 12.31 -4.86
C VAL A 362 7.24 13.31 -5.23
N ILE A 363 6.32 12.93 -6.12
CA ILE A 363 5.14 13.76 -6.43
C ILE A 363 4.21 13.85 -5.21
N ASP A 364 3.34 14.85 -5.21
CA ASP A 364 2.20 14.92 -4.30
C ASP A 364 1.15 13.90 -4.75
N TYR A 365 1.33 12.64 -4.30
CA TYR A 365 0.52 11.52 -4.74
C TYR A 365 -0.86 11.55 -4.08
N ASP A 366 -1.90 11.58 -4.88
CA ASP A 366 -3.30 11.58 -4.44
C ASP A 366 -3.77 10.17 -4.10
N PHE A 367 -3.65 9.79 -2.83
CA PHE A 367 -4.12 8.49 -2.32
C PHE A 367 -5.65 8.36 -2.37
N GLU A 368 -6.40 9.47 -2.33
CA GLU A 368 -7.86 9.41 -2.40
C GLU A 368 -8.34 9.14 -3.85
N ASP A 369 -7.70 9.75 -4.85
CA ASP A 369 -7.93 9.41 -6.26
C ASP A 369 -7.61 7.93 -6.52
N ALA A 370 -6.45 7.46 -6.06
CA ALA A 370 -6.05 6.07 -6.19
C ALA A 370 -7.08 5.11 -5.56
N LYS A 371 -7.51 5.39 -4.33
CA LYS A 371 -8.54 4.61 -3.62
C LYS A 371 -9.84 4.48 -4.41
N GLN A 372 -10.27 5.55 -5.06
CA GLN A 372 -11.54 5.58 -5.79
C GLN A 372 -11.46 4.97 -7.18
N ASN A 373 -10.31 5.08 -7.86
CA ASN A 373 -10.24 4.90 -9.31
C ASN A 373 -9.29 3.78 -9.76
N THR A 374 -8.42 3.21 -8.90
CA THR A 374 -7.43 2.20 -9.29
C THR A 374 -8.04 1.02 -10.07
N ALA A 375 -9.18 0.50 -9.63
CA ALA A 375 -9.84 -0.62 -10.31
C ALA A 375 -10.21 -0.28 -11.77
N THR A 376 -10.74 0.93 -11.99
CA THR A 376 -11.05 1.44 -13.34
C THR A 376 -9.79 1.65 -14.16
N TYR A 377 -8.75 2.24 -13.58
CA TYR A 377 -7.49 2.48 -14.27
C TYR A 377 -6.80 1.17 -14.71
N VAL A 378 -6.89 0.13 -13.88
CA VAL A 378 -6.37 -1.20 -14.23
C VAL A 378 -7.17 -1.83 -15.38
N GLU A 379 -8.50 -1.71 -15.41
CA GLU A 379 -9.33 -2.17 -16.52
C GLU A 379 -8.96 -1.42 -17.81
N ASP A 380 -8.83 -0.10 -17.75
CA ASP A 380 -8.48 0.74 -18.91
C ASP A 380 -7.04 0.48 -19.38
N PHE A 381 -6.10 0.19 -18.48
CA PHE A 381 -4.76 -0.29 -18.84
C PHE A 381 -4.84 -1.56 -19.69
N PHE A 382 -5.58 -2.59 -19.24
CA PHE A 382 -5.72 -3.83 -20.03
C PHE A 382 -6.39 -3.56 -21.37
N ASN A 383 -7.41 -2.70 -21.42
CA ASN A 383 -8.04 -2.29 -22.68
C ASN A 383 -7.04 -1.60 -23.61
N ALA A 384 -6.16 -0.74 -23.09
CA ALA A 384 -5.16 -0.02 -23.89
C ALA A 384 -4.10 -0.97 -24.47
N VAL A 385 -3.53 -1.88 -23.65
CA VAL A 385 -2.44 -2.77 -24.07
C VAL A 385 -2.93 -3.95 -24.93
N THR A 386 -4.20 -4.36 -24.80
CA THR A 386 -4.79 -5.46 -25.57
C THR A 386 -5.62 -4.97 -26.76
N ASN A 387 -5.64 -3.66 -27.05
CA ASN A 387 -6.48 -3.01 -28.08
C ASN A 387 -7.99 -3.33 -27.94
N GLY A 388 -8.45 -3.57 -26.70
CA GLY A 388 -9.84 -3.89 -26.42
C GLY A 388 -10.32 -5.25 -26.95
N SER A 389 -9.42 -6.11 -27.45
CA SER A 389 -9.77 -7.44 -27.93
C SER A 389 -9.04 -8.51 -27.13
N SER A 390 -9.83 -9.40 -26.51
CA SER A 390 -9.30 -10.60 -25.86
C SER A 390 -8.58 -11.57 -26.81
N GLU A 391 -8.71 -11.38 -28.12
CA GLU A 391 -8.11 -12.22 -29.15
C GLU A 391 -6.66 -11.80 -29.51
N ASN A 392 -6.24 -10.58 -29.15
CA ASN A 392 -4.89 -10.08 -29.42
C ASN A 392 -4.02 -9.94 -28.15
N ALA A 393 -4.59 -10.20 -26.98
CA ALA A 393 -3.81 -10.28 -25.75
C ALA A 393 -2.94 -11.54 -25.83
N ASP A 394 -1.65 -11.36 -26.00
CA ASP A 394 -0.71 -12.44 -25.67
C ASP A 394 -0.67 -12.58 -24.15
N SER A 395 -1.67 -13.27 -23.61
CA SER A 395 -1.82 -13.50 -22.17
C SER A 395 -0.62 -14.24 -21.58
N SER A 396 0.23 -14.87 -22.43
CA SER A 396 1.44 -15.55 -21.99
C SER A 396 2.51 -14.60 -21.40
N ARG A 397 2.41 -13.28 -21.69
CA ARG A 397 3.30 -12.28 -21.08
C ARG A 397 2.88 -11.86 -19.66
N PHE A 398 1.63 -12.12 -19.29
CA PHE A 398 1.10 -11.78 -17.96
C PHE A 398 1.13 -13.02 -17.05
N LEU A 399 2.16 -13.10 -16.21
CA LEU A 399 2.28 -14.21 -15.26
C LEU A 399 1.28 -14.04 -14.11
N THR A 400 0.56 -15.11 -13.81
CA THR A 400 -0.40 -15.21 -12.69
C THR A 400 -0.07 -16.36 -11.74
N GLU A 401 0.90 -17.22 -12.07
CA GLU A 401 1.35 -18.38 -11.28
C GLU A 401 2.85 -18.31 -10.95
#